data_630c4c29d0d9e25f85657caaf85db60a
#
_entry.id   630c4c29d0d9e25f85657caaf85db60a
#
_cell.length_a   1.000
_cell.length_b   1.000
_cell.length_c   1.000
_cell.angle_alpha   90.00
_cell.angle_beta   90.00
_cell.angle_gamma   90.00
#
_symmetry.space_group_name_H-M   'P 1'
#
loop_
_entity.id
_entity.type
_entity.pdbx_description
1 polymer ?
#
loop_
_entity_poly.entity_id
_entity_poly.type
_entity_poly.pdbx_seq_one_letter_code
_entity_poly.pdbx_strand_id
1 'polypeptide(L)'
;AELPLGSISPKGWIREMLIRQKEGATGNLDVLYPEVMGDRNGWLGGDGDQWERGPYWIDGLLPLAYILKDSALIAKTKPWVEWALQSQKESGYFGPEKDYPFEAGLQRDNCQDWWPRMVVLKILQQYYLATNDQRVINFMTKYFDYQLKNLKETPLDKWTFWARMRGGDNLMMIYWLYNITGNNDLLTLGKLVYEQTEPYTDLFLKREMLRKVGTIHGVNLAQGMKTPIVY
;
A
#
# COMPACT_ATOMS: atom_id res chain seq x y z
N ALA A 1 -14.83 11.76 -8.21
CA ALA A 1 -14.88 10.29 -8.31
C ALA A 1 -13.78 9.83 -9.28
N GLU A 2 -13.09 8.75 -8.93
CA GLU A 2 -12.09 8.15 -9.81
C GLU A 2 -12.78 7.32 -10.90
N LEU A 3 -12.16 7.26 -12.08
CA LEU A 3 -12.64 6.37 -13.14
C LEU A 3 -12.33 4.91 -12.77
N PRO A 4 -13.21 3.95 -13.12
CA PRO A 4 -12.91 2.54 -12.94
C PRO A 4 -11.59 2.16 -13.62
N LEU A 5 -10.75 1.40 -12.94
CA LEU A 5 -9.47 0.96 -13.48
C LEU A 5 -9.69 0.12 -14.74
N GLY A 6 -8.98 0.44 -15.83
CA GLY A 6 -9.14 -0.22 -17.13
C GLY A 6 -10.27 0.35 -18.01
N SER A 7 -10.99 1.41 -17.56
CA SER A 7 -11.99 2.11 -18.41
C SER A 7 -11.35 2.91 -19.54
N ILE A 8 -10.08 3.33 -19.37
CA ILE A 8 -9.29 4.00 -20.41
C ILE A 8 -8.32 2.99 -21.02
N SER A 9 -8.33 2.89 -22.35
CA SER A 9 -7.42 2.03 -23.08
C SER A 9 -6.30 2.88 -23.71
N PRO A 10 -5.04 2.68 -23.29
CA PRO A 10 -3.89 3.40 -23.84
C PRO A 10 -3.65 3.02 -25.30
N LYS A 11 -3.17 3.97 -26.11
CA LYS A 11 -2.81 3.79 -27.51
C LYS A 11 -1.42 4.37 -27.79
N GLY A 12 -0.86 4.05 -28.97
CA GLY A 12 0.42 4.57 -29.41
C GLY A 12 1.56 4.28 -28.42
N TRP A 13 2.46 5.23 -28.27
CA TRP A 13 3.67 5.09 -27.46
C TRP A 13 3.39 4.76 -25.97
N ILE A 14 2.27 5.22 -25.40
CA ILE A 14 1.89 4.88 -24.02
C ILE A 14 1.62 3.38 -23.92
N ARG A 15 0.85 2.81 -24.87
CA ARG A 15 0.60 1.38 -24.89
C ARG A 15 1.88 0.57 -25.05
N GLU A 16 2.79 1.02 -25.90
CA GLU A 16 4.09 0.36 -26.10
C GLU A 16 4.94 0.38 -24.82
N MET A 17 4.96 1.48 -24.07
CA MET A 17 5.63 1.54 -22.77
C MET A 17 5.04 0.52 -21.80
N LEU A 18 3.72 0.37 -21.72
CA LEU A 18 3.07 -0.60 -20.84
C LEU A 18 3.38 -2.05 -21.29
N ILE A 19 3.45 -2.32 -22.59
CA ILE A 19 3.87 -3.64 -23.10
C ILE A 19 5.32 -3.93 -22.68
N ARG A 20 6.23 -2.97 -22.80
CA ARG A 20 7.61 -3.16 -22.32
C ARG A 20 7.70 -3.42 -20.82
N GLN A 21 6.85 -2.79 -20.01
CA GLN A 21 6.76 -3.10 -18.57
C GLN A 21 6.25 -4.53 -18.34
N LYS A 22 5.21 -4.97 -19.07
CA LYS A 22 4.70 -6.34 -19.02
C LYS A 22 5.78 -7.36 -19.37
N GLU A 23 6.54 -7.12 -20.43
CA GLU A 23 7.59 -8.02 -20.93
C GLU A 23 8.88 -7.92 -20.10
N GLY A 24 9.09 -6.80 -19.40
CA GLY A 24 10.22 -6.53 -18.55
C GLY A 24 10.01 -6.96 -17.10
N ALA A 25 10.74 -6.30 -16.19
CA ALA A 25 10.77 -6.65 -14.77
C ALA A 25 9.39 -6.59 -14.12
N THR A 26 8.55 -5.59 -14.43
CA THR A 26 7.23 -5.47 -13.80
C THR A 26 6.37 -6.72 -14.02
N GLY A 27 6.35 -7.27 -15.21
CA GLY A 27 5.58 -8.47 -15.52
C GLY A 27 6.20 -9.79 -15.03
N ASN A 28 7.51 -9.81 -14.73
CA ASN A 28 8.28 -11.02 -14.50
C ASN A 28 9.14 -11.01 -13.24
N LEU A 29 8.88 -10.12 -12.27
CA LEU A 29 9.74 -9.98 -11.10
C LEU A 29 9.70 -11.22 -10.18
N ASP A 30 8.61 -11.96 -10.17
CA ASP A 30 8.47 -13.26 -9.51
C ASP A 30 9.46 -14.32 -10.04
N VAL A 31 9.76 -14.27 -11.34
CA VAL A 31 10.74 -15.15 -11.99
C VAL A 31 12.17 -14.60 -11.84
N LEU A 32 12.33 -13.28 -11.92
CA LEU A 32 13.64 -12.63 -11.85
C LEU A 32 14.19 -12.53 -10.42
N TYR A 33 13.30 -12.48 -9.43
CA TYR A 33 13.67 -12.36 -8.02
C TYR A 33 12.74 -13.22 -7.13
N PRO A 34 12.74 -14.56 -7.32
CA PRO A 34 11.80 -15.48 -6.68
C PRO A 34 11.96 -15.53 -5.15
N GLU A 35 13.15 -15.26 -4.59
CA GLU A 35 13.40 -15.26 -3.15
C GLU A 35 12.55 -14.22 -2.42
N VAL A 36 12.25 -13.09 -3.08
CA VAL A 36 11.48 -11.99 -2.50
C VAL A 36 10.04 -11.95 -3.02
N MET A 37 9.82 -12.23 -4.31
CA MET A 37 8.52 -12.08 -4.97
C MET A 37 7.79 -13.39 -5.23
N GLY A 38 8.41 -14.53 -4.90
CA GLY A 38 7.81 -15.86 -5.09
C GLY A 38 6.95 -16.31 -3.90
N ASP A 39 6.62 -17.59 -3.87
CA ASP A 39 5.67 -18.23 -2.95
C ASP A 39 6.06 -18.11 -1.47
N ARG A 40 7.35 -17.90 -1.18
CA ARG A 40 7.80 -17.63 0.20
C ARG A 40 7.45 -16.26 0.73
N ASN A 41 6.95 -15.33 -0.11
CA ASN A 41 6.63 -13.99 0.36
C ASN A 41 5.57 -14.03 1.47
N GLY A 42 5.76 -13.27 2.53
CA GLY A 42 4.84 -13.21 3.67
C GLY A 42 3.45 -12.69 3.31
N TRP A 43 3.33 -11.90 2.24
CA TRP A 43 2.04 -11.46 1.69
C TRP A 43 1.36 -12.50 0.78
N LEU A 44 1.93 -13.70 0.71
CA LEU A 44 1.33 -14.93 0.19
C LEU A 44 1.22 -16.02 1.27
N GLY A 45 1.50 -15.67 2.54
CA GLY A 45 1.47 -16.59 3.67
C GLY A 45 2.77 -17.36 3.90
N GLY A 46 3.85 -17.02 3.19
CA GLY A 46 5.15 -17.64 3.32
C GLY A 46 5.98 -17.10 4.49
N ASP A 47 7.19 -17.63 4.62
CA ASP A 47 8.17 -17.31 5.67
C ASP A 47 9.30 -16.39 5.18
N GLY A 48 9.22 -15.88 3.96
CA GLY A 48 10.23 -15.06 3.30
C GLY A 48 10.07 -13.56 3.60
N ASP A 49 10.18 -12.74 2.55
CA ASP A 49 10.05 -11.28 2.68
C ASP A 49 8.63 -10.89 3.11
N GLN A 50 8.54 -10.05 4.14
CA GLN A 50 7.24 -9.70 4.75
C GLN A 50 6.96 -8.19 4.74
N TRP A 51 7.91 -7.38 4.26
CA TRP A 51 7.79 -5.93 4.36
C TRP A 51 7.24 -5.30 3.07
N GLU A 52 7.88 -4.27 2.51
CA GLU A 52 7.28 -3.44 1.46
C GLU A 52 7.47 -3.95 0.03
N ARG A 53 8.48 -4.82 -0.23
CA ARG A 53 8.90 -5.12 -1.60
C ARG A 53 7.85 -5.85 -2.43
N GLY A 54 7.25 -6.90 -1.86
CA GLY A 54 6.14 -7.61 -2.50
C GLY A 54 4.94 -6.70 -2.78
N PRO A 55 4.41 -5.98 -1.76
CA PRO A 55 3.37 -4.99 -1.94
C PRO A 55 3.68 -3.94 -3.01
N TYR A 56 4.88 -3.37 -3.05
CA TYR A 56 5.25 -2.39 -4.09
C TYR A 56 5.21 -2.97 -5.50
N TRP A 57 5.64 -4.21 -5.65
CA TRP A 57 5.56 -4.85 -6.96
C TRP A 57 4.11 -4.99 -7.42
N ILE A 58 3.22 -5.45 -6.54
CA ILE A 58 1.81 -5.64 -6.87
C ILE A 58 1.08 -4.31 -7.07
N ASP A 59 1.45 -3.26 -6.35
CA ASP A 59 0.93 -1.89 -6.56
C ASP A 59 1.19 -1.38 -8.00
N GLY A 60 2.27 -1.85 -8.63
CA GLY A 60 2.57 -1.56 -10.04
C GLY A 60 1.98 -2.59 -11.01
N LEU A 61 2.01 -3.88 -10.67
CA LEU A 61 1.59 -4.96 -11.55
C LEU A 61 0.06 -4.99 -11.74
N LEU A 62 -0.70 -4.78 -10.67
CA LEU A 62 -2.17 -4.86 -10.72
C LEU A 62 -2.77 -3.83 -11.69
N PRO A 63 -2.46 -2.52 -11.59
CA PRO A 63 -2.99 -1.56 -12.56
C PRO A 63 -2.50 -1.84 -13.99
N LEU A 64 -1.26 -2.28 -14.18
CA LEU A 64 -0.76 -2.69 -15.49
C LEU A 64 -1.61 -3.82 -16.09
N ALA A 65 -1.93 -4.83 -15.30
CA ALA A 65 -2.72 -5.99 -15.71
C ALA A 65 -4.14 -5.59 -16.18
N TYR A 66 -4.82 -4.76 -15.41
CA TYR A 66 -6.18 -4.34 -15.73
C TYR A 66 -6.25 -3.30 -16.85
N ILE A 67 -5.30 -2.36 -16.95
CA ILE A 67 -5.22 -1.38 -18.04
C ILE A 67 -4.96 -2.09 -19.38
N LEU A 68 -4.07 -3.09 -19.40
CA LEU A 68 -3.80 -3.91 -20.60
C LEU A 68 -4.87 -4.96 -20.85
N LYS A 69 -5.76 -5.22 -19.89
CA LYS A 69 -6.76 -6.32 -19.92
C LYS A 69 -6.09 -7.67 -20.13
N ASP A 70 -4.93 -7.87 -19.52
CA ASP A 70 -4.10 -9.06 -19.67
C ASP A 70 -4.48 -10.11 -18.63
N SER A 71 -5.10 -11.20 -19.09
CA SER A 71 -5.60 -12.27 -18.22
C SER A 71 -4.49 -13.00 -17.44
N ALA A 72 -3.29 -13.13 -18.03
CA ALA A 72 -2.17 -13.79 -17.38
C ALA A 72 -1.62 -12.92 -16.22
N LEU A 73 -1.47 -11.61 -16.44
CA LEU A 73 -1.06 -10.69 -15.37
C LEU A 73 -2.15 -10.56 -14.29
N ILE A 74 -3.42 -10.52 -14.68
CA ILE A 74 -4.54 -10.51 -13.71
C ILE A 74 -4.48 -11.77 -12.84
N ALA A 75 -4.29 -12.95 -13.44
CA ALA A 75 -4.14 -14.21 -12.70
C ALA A 75 -2.95 -14.17 -11.74
N LYS A 76 -1.84 -13.53 -12.12
CA LYS A 76 -0.64 -13.38 -11.29
C LYS A 76 -0.88 -12.48 -10.05
N THR A 77 -1.72 -11.45 -10.15
CA THR A 77 -2.03 -10.56 -9.02
C THR A 77 -3.06 -11.15 -8.05
N LYS A 78 -3.91 -12.05 -8.53
CA LYS A 78 -5.05 -12.58 -7.76
C LYS A 78 -4.65 -13.25 -6.43
N PRO A 79 -3.62 -14.11 -6.34
CA PRO A 79 -3.22 -14.72 -5.07
C PRO A 79 -2.87 -13.68 -3.98
N TRP A 80 -2.23 -12.59 -4.35
CA TRP A 80 -1.85 -11.51 -3.42
C TRP A 80 -3.07 -10.81 -2.84
N VAL A 81 -4.05 -10.47 -3.68
CA VAL A 81 -5.31 -9.86 -3.24
C VAL A 81 -6.11 -10.81 -2.35
N GLU A 82 -6.29 -12.06 -2.80
CA GLU A 82 -7.06 -13.04 -2.05
C GLU A 82 -6.41 -13.37 -0.70
N TRP A 83 -5.09 -13.52 -0.66
CA TRP A 83 -4.39 -13.76 0.59
C TRP A 83 -4.54 -12.57 1.56
N ALA A 84 -4.38 -11.33 1.08
CA ALA A 84 -4.57 -10.14 1.90
C ALA A 84 -5.97 -10.13 2.52
N LEU A 85 -7.02 -10.35 1.71
CA LEU A 85 -8.42 -10.38 2.18
C LEU A 85 -8.67 -11.50 3.19
N GLN A 86 -8.12 -12.70 2.96
CA GLN A 86 -8.29 -13.88 3.83
C GLN A 86 -7.49 -13.78 5.13
N SER A 87 -6.39 -13.03 5.14
CA SER A 87 -5.55 -12.86 6.34
C SER A 87 -6.19 -12.00 7.43
N GLN A 88 -7.34 -11.33 7.12
CA GLN A 88 -7.95 -10.43 8.09
C GLN A 88 -8.55 -11.18 9.29
N LYS A 89 -8.12 -10.78 10.48
CA LYS A 89 -8.58 -11.30 11.75
C LYS A 89 -9.92 -10.69 12.18
N GLU A 90 -10.54 -11.29 13.17
CA GLU A 90 -11.73 -10.73 13.80
C GLU A 90 -11.50 -9.33 14.38
N SER A 91 -10.32 -9.06 14.90
CA SER A 91 -9.90 -7.72 15.37
C SER A 91 -9.84 -6.65 14.29
N GLY A 92 -9.72 -7.02 13.01
CA GLY A 92 -9.47 -6.15 11.88
C GLY A 92 -8.02 -6.11 11.40
N TYR A 93 -7.06 -6.60 12.21
CA TYR A 93 -5.67 -6.78 11.78
C TYR A 93 -5.58 -7.67 10.55
N PHE A 94 -4.64 -7.42 9.65
CA PHE A 94 -4.36 -8.25 8.47
C PHE A 94 -2.87 -8.26 8.10
N GLY A 95 -2.49 -9.24 7.29
CA GLY A 95 -1.13 -9.39 6.80
C GLY A 95 -0.29 -10.32 7.66
N PRO A 96 1.04 -10.39 7.43
CA PRO A 96 1.96 -11.22 8.18
C PRO A 96 1.89 -10.94 9.69
N GLU A 97 2.00 -12.00 10.51
CA GLU A 97 1.80 -11.92 11.96
C GLU A 97 3.04 -12.30 12.76
N LYS A 98 3.95 -13.03 12.16
CA LYS A 98 5.09 -13.60 12.83
C LYS A 98 6.39 -13.13 12.17
N ASP A 99 7.27 -12.57 13.00
CA ASP A 99 8.65 -12.33 12.60
C ASP A 99 9.43 -13.65 12.52
N TYR A 100 10.37 -13.70 11.60
CA TYR A 100 11.25 -14.84 11.41
C TYR A 100 12.71 -14.46 11.67
N PRO A 101 13.58 -15.42 12.00
CA PRO A 101 15.01 -15.17 12.15
C PRO A 101 15.62 -14.55 10.90
N PHE A 102 16.68 -13.77 11.10
CA PHE A 102 17.41 -13.15 10.00
C PHE A 102 17.79 -14.15 8.90
N GLU A 103 17.54 -13.75 7.67
CA GLU A 103 18.00 -14.44 6.46
C GLU A 103 18.50 -13.38 5.48
N ALA A 104 19.70 -13.56 4.95
CA ALA A 104 20.33 -12.58 4.08
C ALA A 104 19.46 -12.30 2.83
N GLY A 105 19.26 -11.02 2.54
CA GLY A 105 18.45 -10.59 1.40
C GLY A 105 16.95 -10.48 1.67
N LEU A 106 16.44 -10.93 2.81
CA LEU A 106 15.01 -10.87 3.16
C LEU A 106 14.73 -9.85 4.28
N GLN A 107 13.55 -9.22 4.21
CA GLN A 107 13.00 -8.34 5.24
C GLN A 107 11.85 -9.06 5.93
N ARG A 108 12.12 -9.69 7.10
CA ARG A 108 11.15 -10.57 7.77
C ARG A 108 11.12 -10.43 9.28
N ASP A 109 11.50 -9.24 9.77
CA ASP A 109 11.60 -8.89 11.19
C ASP A 109 10.72 -7.67 11.59
N ASN A 110 9.85 -7.23 10.70
CA ASN A 110 8.97 -6.08 10.88
C ASN A 110 7.54 -6.34 10.41
N CYS A 111 7.01 -7.54 10.66
CA CYS A 111 5.69 -7.93 10.14
C CYS A 111 4.55 -7.06 10.70
N GLN A 112 4.73 -6.45 11.88
CA GLN A 112 3.74 -5.59 12.53
C GLN A 112 3.70 -4.15 11.99
N ASP A 113 4.68 -3.72 11.20
CA ASP A 113 4.80 -2.33 10.75
C ASP A 113 3.55 -1.86 9.99
N TRP A 114 3.10 -0.64 10.28
CA TRP A 114 1.97 -0.02 9.60
C TRP A 114 2.24 0.22 8.11
N TRP A 115 3.50 0.47 7.74
CA TRP A 115 3.84 0.93 6.41
C TRP A 115 3.48 -0.04 5.28
N PRO A 116 3.84 -1.33 5.28
CA PRO A 116 3.47 -2.24 4.19
C PRO A 116 1.96 -2.37 4.01
N ARG A 117 1.20 -2.23 5.10
CA ARG A 117 -0.28 -2.25 5.06
C ARG A 117 -0.85 -1.08 4.29
N MET A 118 -0.24 0.11 4.39
CA MET A 118 -0.68 1.28 3.60
C MET A 118 -0.57 1.01 2.10
N VAL A 119 0.48 0.31 1.67
CA VAL A 119 0.66 -0.10 0.27
C VAL A 119 -0.40 -1.14 -0.13
N VAL A 120 -0.65 -2.13 0.71
CA VAL A 120 -1.67 -3.16 0.42
C VAL A 120 -3.08 -2.57 0.37
N LEU A 121 -3.41 -1.61 1.22
CA LEU A 121 -4.70 -0.89 1.13
C LEU A 121 -4.87 -0.20 -0.22
N LYS A 122 -3.81 0.40 -0.77
CA LYS A 122 -3.83 0.99 -2.10
C LYS A 122 -4.02 -0.06 -3.20
N ILE A 123 -3.38 -1.23 -3.08
CA ILE A 123 -3.61 -2.36 -3.99
C ILE A 123 -5.08 -2.78 -3.96
N LEU A 124 -5.68 -2.89 -2.78
CA LEU A 124 -7.08 -3.26 -2.62
C LEU A 124 -8.03 -2.20 -3.18
N GLN A 125 -7.71 -0.90 -3.02
CA GLN A 125 -8.45 0.17 -3.69
C GLN A 125 -8.42 0.01 -5.20
N GLN A 126 -7.25 -0.20 -5.80
CA GLN A 126 -7.10 -0.43 -7.24
C GLN A 126 -7.89 -1.65 -7.70
N TYR A 127 -7.86 -2.74 -6.91
CA TYR A 127 -8.64 -3.94 -7.19
C TYR A 127 -10.15 -3.66 -7.16
N TYR A 128 -10.61 -2.91 -6.16
CA TYR A 128 -12.01 -2.48 -6.09
C TYR A 128 -12.41 -1.64 -7.32
N LEU A 129 -11.59 -0.68 -7.72
CA LEU A 129 -11.82 0.15 -8.91
C LEU A 129 -11.86 -0.66 -10.22
N ALA A 130 -11.21 -1.82 -10.26
CA ALA A 130 -11.21 -2.71 -11.41
C ALA A 130 -12.39 -3.69 -11.42
N THR A 131 -12.87 -4.14 -10.24
CA THR A 131 -13.76 -5.29 -10.11
C THR A 131 -15.07 -4.99 -9.42
N ASN A 132 -15.16 -3.88 -8.68
CA ASN A 132 -16.27 -3.53 -7.78
C ASN A 132 -16.52 -4.58 -6.68
N ASP A 133 -15.48 -5.30 -6.24
CA ASP A 133 -15.57 -6.33 -5.19
C ASP A 133 -15.85 -5.70 -3.82
N GLN A 134 -17.07 -5.85 -3.33
CA GLN A 134 -17.53 -5.26 -2.07
C GLN A 134 -16.81 -5.80 -0.83
N ARG A 135 -16.11 -6.94 -0.93
CA ARG A 135 -15.27 -7.44 0.16
C ARG A 135 -14.21 -6.43 0.59
N VAL A 136 -13.70 -5.64 -0.37
CA VAL A 136 -12.69 -4.60 -0.11
C VAL A 136 -13.24 -3.53 0.84
N ILE A 137 -14.44 -3.04 0.62
CA ILE A 137 -15.06 -2.00 1.46
C ILE A 137 -15.22 -2.50 2.89
N ASN A 138 -15.77 -3.71 3.07
CA ASN A 138 -15.94 -4.33 4.39
C ASN A 138 -14.58 -4.56 5.08
N PHE A 139 -13.60 -5.06 4.33
CA PHE A 139 -12.24 -5.29 4.81
C PHE A 139 -11.57 -4.01 5.31
N MET A 140 -11.59 -2.94 4.49
CA MET A 140 -10.95 -1.67 4.84
C MET A 140 -11.66 -0.98 6.00
N THR A 141 -12.99 -1.04 6.09
CA THR A 141 -13.74 -0.53 7.24
C THR A 141 -13.28 -1.21 8.53
N LYS A 142 -13.24 -2.53 8.53
CA LYS A 142 -12.80 -3.31 9.70
C LYS A 142 -11.34 -3.04 10.08
N TYR A 143 -10.46 -2.88 9.10
CA TYR A 143 -9.06 -2.53 9.35
C TYR A 143 -8.91 -1.12 9.94
N PHE A 144 -9.62 -0.13 9.42
CA PHE A 144 -9.51 1.23 9.95
C PHE A 144 -10.13 1.38 11.34
N ASP A 145 -11.14 0.58 11.68
CA ASP A 145 -11.62 0.46 13.07
C ASP A 145 -10.52 -0.11 13.99
N TYR A 146 -9.79 -1.12 13.52
CA TYR A 146 -8.62 -1.64 14.22
C TYR A 146 -7.54 -0.57 14.39
N GLN A 147 -7.20 0.14 13.32
CA GLN A 147 -6.18 1.19 13.36
C GLN A 147 -6.57 2.31 14.33
N LEU A 148 -7.81 2.78 14.29
CA LEU A 148 -8.32 3.83 15.20
C LEU A 148 -8.18 3.43 16.69
N LYS A 149 -8.47 2.17 17.00
CA LYS A 149 -8.38 1.64 18.38
C LYS A 149 -6.95 1.51 18.87
N ASN A 150 -6.01 1.19 17.98
CA ASN A 150 -4.65 0.82 18.37
C ASN A 150 -3.61 1.94 18.15
N LEU A 151 -3.87 2.93 17.30
CA LEU A 151 -2.85 3.90 16.86
C LEU A 151 -2.32 4.81 17.99
N LYS A 152 -3.04 4.97 19.10
CA LYS A 152 -2.56 5.71 20.27
C LYS A 152 -1.49 4.96 21.04
N GLU A 153 -1.66 3.64 21.21
CA GLU A 153 -0.73 2.76 21.93
C GLU A 153 0.42 2.30 21.02
N THR A 154 0.17 2.24 19.74
CA THR A 154 1.11 1.83 18.70
C THR A 154 1.18 2.91 17.61
N PRO A 155 1.87 4.05 17.88
CA PRO A 155 1.97 5.15 16.92
C PRO A 155 2.65 4.72 15.61
N LEU A 156 2.51 5.56 14.57
CA LEU A 156 3.00 5.24 13.22
C LEU A 156 4.49 4.88 13.19
N ASP A 157 5.30 5.46 14.08
CA ASP A 157 6.74 5.21 14.17
C ASP A 157 7.13 4.15 15.22
N LYS A 158 6.18 3.32 15.67
CA LYS A 158 6.43 2.32 16.71
C LYS A 158 7.47 1.27 16.30
N TRP A 159 7.39 0.76 15.07
CA TRP A 159 8.29 -0.27 14.56
C TRP A 159 9.39 0.30 13.69
N THR A 160 9.00 1.12 12.71
CA THR A 160 9.94 1.89 11.89
C THR A 160 9.41 3.31 11.70
N PHE A 161 10.31 4.25 11.38
CA PHE A 161 9.91 5.62 11.09
C PHE A 161 9.20 5.79 9.72
N TRP A 162 9.19 4.74 8.90
CA TRP A 162 8.66 4.81 7.52
C TRP A 162 7.18 5.11 7.45
N ALA A 163 6.37 4.51 8.33
CA ALA A 163 4.93 4.78 8.36
C ALA A 163 4.62 6.23 8.73
N ARG A 164 5.40 6.83 9.66
CA ARG A 164 5.31 8.26 9.97
C ARG A 164 5.67 9.12 8.75
N MET A 165 6.76 8.80 8.07
CA MET A 165 7.19 9.55 6.88
C MET A 165 6.21 9.45 5.70
N ARG A 166 5.41 8.39 5.64
CA ARG A 166 4.52 8.06 4.52
C ARG A 166 3.04 8.04 4.91
N GLY A 167 2.67 8.67 6.03
CA GLY A 167 1.29 8.72 6.52
C GLY A 167 0.28 9.32 5.54
N GLY A 168 0.74 10.12 4.58
CA GLY A 168 -0.09 10.61 3.46
C GLY A 168 -0.70 9.51 2.62
N ASP A 169 -0.04 8.35 2.48
CA ASP A 169 -0.60 7.17 1.81
C ASP A 169 -1.78 6.58 2.60
N ASN A 170 -1.65 6.53 3.93
CA ASN A 170 -2.75 6.10 4.81
C ASN A 170 -3.94 7.07 4.72
N LEU A 171 -3.68 8.38 4.82
CA LEU A 171 -4.71 9.42 4.70
C LEU A 171 -5.49 9.31 3.40
N MET A 172 -4.82 9.07 2.28
CA MET A 172 -5.46 8.92 0.99
C MET A 172 -6.49 7.77 1.00
N MET A 173 -6.15 6.64 1.60
CA MET A 173 -7.06 5.48 1.71
C MET A 173 -8.19 5.70 2.70
N ILE A 174 -7.92 6.39 3.82
CA ILE A 174 -8.93 6.74 4.81
C ILE A 174 -10.01 7.64 4.18
N TYR A 175 -9.61 8.72 3.50
CA TYR A 175 -10.57 9.64 2.88
C TYR A 175 -11.24 9.06 1.63
N TRP A 176 -10.55 8.19 0.89
CA TRP A 176 -11.19 7.44 -0.17
C TRP A 176 -12.36 6.59 0.37
N LEU A 177 -12.14 5.86 1.45
CA LEU A 177 -13.19 5.04 2.06
C LEU A 177 -14.30 5.91 2.68
N TYR A 178 -13.94 7.03 3.31
CA TYR A 178 -14.92 7.99 3.82
C TYR A 178 -15.88 8.48 2.72
N ASN A 179 -15.34 8.84 1.55
CA ASN A 179 -16.15 9.30 0.41
C ASN A 179 -17.13 8.23 -0.11
N ILE A 180 -16.87 6.96 0.15
CA ILE A 180 -17.77 5.86 -0.23
C ILE A 180 -18.79 5.57 0.87
N THR A 181 -18.36 5.54 2.13
CA THR A 181 -19.16 5.04 3.25
C THR A 181 -19.85 6.12 4.07
N GLY A 182 -19.31 7.34 4.09
CA GLY A 182 -19.77 8.42 4.99
C GLY A 182 -19.48 8.17 6.47
N ASN A 183 -18.64 7.17 6.81
CA ASN A 183 -18.32 6.84 8.21
C ASN A 183 -17.45 7.91 8.86
N ASN A 184 -18.00 8.65 9.84
CA ASN A 184 -17.32 9.74 10.52
C ASN A 184 -16.11 9.31 11.38
N ASP A 185 -16.01 8.05 11.79
CA ASP A 185 -14.85 7.53 12.51
C ASP A 185 -13.58 7.62 11.65
N LEU A 186 -13.72 7.56 10.32
CA LEU A 186 -12.63 7.77 9.37
C LEU A 186 -12.07 9.19 9.41
N LEU A 187 -12.91 10.21 9.68
CA LEU A 187 -12.43 11.60 9.89
C LEU A 187 -11.63 11.71 11.18
N THR A 188 -12.07 11.03 12.23
CA THR A 188 -11.33 10.97 13.52
C THR A 188 -9.99 10.28 13.34
N LEU A 189 -9.96 9.14 12.62
CA LEU A 189 -8.73 8.44 12.29
C LEU A 189 -7.82 9.29 11.41
N GLY A 190 -8.36 9.95 10.38
CA GLY A 190 -7.60 10.83 9.50
C GLY A 190 -6.87 11.93 10.26
N LYS A 191 -7.54 12.59 11.21
CA LYS A 191 -6.92 13.58 12.09
C LYS A 191 -5.76 12.97 12.90
N LEU A 192 -5.99 11.82 13.53
CA LEU A 192 -4.96 11.15 14.35
C LEU A 192 -3.74 10.73 13.51
N VAL A 193 -3.96 10.20 12.30
CA VAL A 193 -2.88 9.84 11.37
C VAL A 193 -2.11 11.08 10.91
N TYR A 194 -2.81 12.18 10.60
CA TYR A 194 -2.16 13.43 10.21
C TYR A 194 -1.26 13.99 11.32
N GLU A 195 -1.75 13.98 12.56
CA GLU A 195 -0.99 14.46 13.73
C GLU A 195 0.28 13.61 13.98
N GLN A 196 0.27 12.33 13.62
CA GLN A 196 1.42 11.42 13.75
C GLN A 196 2.32 11.40 12.52
N THR A 197 1.87 11.94 11.39
CA THR A 197 2.66 12.00 10.14
C THR A 197 3.71 13.10 10.24
N GLU A 198 4.85 12.93 9.54
CA GLU A 198 5.84 14.02 9.41
C GLU A 198 5.15 15.30 8.94
N PRO A 199 5.41 16.46 9.58
CA PRO A 199 4.65 17.69 9.33
C PRO A 199 5.02 18.36 7.98
N TYR A 200 4.75 17.65 6.89
CA TYR A 200 5.08 18.12 5.54
C TYR A 200 4.45 19.45 5.18
N THR A 201 3.22 19.71 5.62
CA THR A 201 2.57 21.02 5.42
C THR A 201 3.45 22.15 5.94
N ASP A 202 3.91 22.05 7.18
CA ASP A 202 4.79 23.03 7.81
C ASP A 202 6.15 23.12 7.11
N LEU A 203 6.74 21.95 6.79
CA LEU A 203 8.03 21.88 6.10
C LEU A 203 8.00 22.55 4.73
N PHE A 204 6.91 22.38 3.96
CA PHE A 204 6.73 23.04 2.67
C PHE A 204 6.52 24.55 2.84
N LEU A 205 5.66 24.98 3.76
CA LEU A 205 5.42 26.38 4.01
C LEU A 205 6.68 27.13 4.48
N LYS A 206 7.48 26.50 5.34
CA LYS A 206 8.72 27.06 5.89
C LYS A 206 9.94 26.87 4.96
N ARG A 207 9.80 26.14 3.84
CA ARG A 207 10.89 25.79 2.91
C ARG A 207 12.04 25.04 3.60
N GLU A 208 11.72 24.19 4.58
CA GLU A 208 12.71 23.48 5.43
C GLU A 208 12.89 22.01 5.07
N MET A 209 12.31 21.54 3.97
CA MET A 209 12.30 20.14 3.55
C MET A 209 13.68 19.48 3.49
N LEU A 210 14.69 20.24 3.07
CA LEU A 210 16.05 19.71 2.92
C LEU A 210 16.91 19.87 4.18
N ARG A 211 16.37 20.45 5.25
CA ARG A 211 17.12 20.69 6.49
C ARG A 211 17.05 19.52 7.48
N LYS A 212 16.04 18.67 7.37
CA LYS A 212 15.86 17.52 8.27
C LYS A 212 16.35 16.25 7.56
N VAL A 213 17.27 15.55 8.19
CA VAL A 213 17.86 14.30 7.65
C VAL A 213 16.81 13.25 7.29
N GLY A 214 15.78 13.07 8.11
CA GLY A 214 14.72 12.12 7.85
C GLY A 214 13.85 12.42 6.61
N THR A 215 13.81 13.68 6.16
CA THR A 215 13.04 14.10 4.98
C THR A 215 13.84 14.09 3.69
N ILE A 216 15.18 13.96 3.75
CA ILE A 216 16.06 14.00 2.57
C ILE A 216 15.93 12.74 1.70
N HIS A 217 15.36 11.66 2.21
CA HIS A 217 15.09 10.47 1.41
C HIS A 217 14.06 10.80 0.31
N GLY A 218 14.48 10.68 -0.97
CA GLY A 218 13.70 11.15 -2.12
C GLY A 218 12.28 10.59 -2.19
N VAL A 219 12.10 9.31 -1.84
CA VAL A 219 10.77 8.66 -1.81
C VAL A 219 9.90 9.28 -0.72
N ASN A 220 10.43 9.50 0.50
CA ASN A 220 9.65 10.14 1.57
C ASN A 220 9.19 11.53 1.18
N LEU A 221 10.07 12.32 0.57
CA LEU A 221 9.74 13.66 0.13
C LEU A 221 8.65 13.65 -0.95
N ALA A 222 8.80 12.81 -1.97
CA ALA A 222 7.83 12.67 -3.05
C ALA A 222 6.46 12.20 -2.53
N GLN A 223 6.43 11.22 -1.64
CA GLN A 223 5.18 10.76 -1.01
C GLN A 223 4.61 11.79 -0.04
N GLY A 224 5.46 12.53 0.68
CA GLY A 224 5.05 13.59 1.60
C GLY A 224 4.33 14.76 0.95
N MET A 225 4.62 15.03 -0.33
CA MET A 225 3.95 16.11 -1.10
C MET A 225 2.43 15.97 -1.14
N LYS A 226 1.88 14.76 -1.07
CA LYS A 226 0.44 14.53 -1.06
C LYS A 226 -0.23 14.92 0.27
N THR A 227 0.50 14.87 1.38
CA THR A 227 -0.07 15.06 2.73
C THR A 227 -0.86 16.37 2.87
N PRO A 228 -0.33 17.56 2.51
CA PRO A 228 -1.07 18.83 2.62
C PRO A 228 -2.20 18.98 1.60
N ILE A 229 -2.33 18.06 0.64
CA ILE A 229 -3.38 18.09 -0.38
C ILE A 229 -4.53 17.17 0.02
N VAL A 230 -4.20 16.06 0.66
CA VAL A 230 -5.17 15.02 1.03
C VAL A 230 -5.88 15.36 2.33
N TYR A 231 -5.18 15.94 3.31
CA TYR A 231 -5.74 16.38 4.59
C TYR A 231 -6.42 17.74 4.47
#